data_1c187a6aef61de0db534684bbdc643c5
#
_entry.id   1c187a6aef61de0db534684bbdc643c5
#
_cell.length_a   1.000
_cell.length_b   1.000
_cell.length_c   1.000
_cell.angle_alpha   90.00
_cell.angle_beta   90.00
_cell.angle_gamma   90.00
#
_symmetry.space_group_name_H-M   'P 1'
#
loop_
_entity.id
_entity.type
_entity.pdbx_description
1 polymer ?
#
loop_
_entity_poly.entity_id
_entity_poly.type
_entity_poly.pdbx_seq_one_letter_code
_entity_poly.pdbx_strand_id
1 'polypeptide(L)'
;MVRNESELWRYWKKNTPKINWTRIENTSSLGTPDLLGYNDNKHFFTVELKVTKGNKIRFSPHQIAFHVKHPKNSFILTMHLASSCLNLYEGSEIEQLAARGLKLEACSLGLDACRLKLEAL
;
A
#
# COMPACT_ATOMS: atom_id res chain seq x y z
N MET A 1 -9.87 -6.49 14.75
CA MET A 1 -9.43 -5.10 14.51
C MET A 1 -7.95 -5.05 14.15
N VAL A 2 -7.61 -4.32 13.11
CA VAL A 2 -6.21 -4.14 12.68
C VAL A 2 -5.49 -3.20 13.65
N ARG A 3 -4.31 -3.60 14.14
CA ARG A 3 -3.51 -2.81 15.08
C ARG A 3 -2.10 -2.53 14.58
N ASN A 4 -1.63 -3.29 13.60
CA ASN A 4 -0.27 -3.18 13.07
C ASN A 4 -0.21 -3.68 11.62
N GLU A 5 0.96 -3.55 10.98
CA GLU A 5 1.12 -3.92 9.57
C GLU A 5 0.94 -5.42 9.33
N SER A 6 1.36 -6.26 10.27
CA SER A 6 1.18 -7.70 10.13
C SER A 6 -0.30 -8.09 10.13
N GLU A 7 -1.11 -7.44 10.97
CA GLU A 7 -2.55 -7.66 10.99
C GLU A 7 -3.24 -7.06 9.77
N LEU A 8 -2.75 -5.93 9.28
CA LEU A 8 -3.22 -5.35 8.02
C LEU A 8 -2.99 -6.32 6.86
N TRP A 9 -1.81 -6.93 6.80
CA TRP A 9 -1.50 -7.93 5.76
C TRP A 9 -2.49 -9.09 5.80
N ARG A 10 -2.76 -9.67 6.96
CA ARG A 10 -3.71 -10.78 7.08
C ARG A 10 -5.13 -10.39 6.67
N TYR A 11 -5.57 -9.20 7.10
CA TYR A 11 -6.86 -8.66 6.73
C TYR A 11 -6.98 -8.43 5.23
N TRP A 12 -5.96 -7.79 4.64
CA TRP A 12 -5.94 -7.47 3.21
C TRP A 12 -5.93 -8.73 2.35
N LYS A 13 -5.07 -9.69 2.68
CA LYS A 13 -4.98 -10.97 1.98
C LYS A 13 -6.33 -11.71 1.97
N LYS A 14 -6.98 -11.78 3.13
CA LYS A 14 -8.27 -12.45 3.28
C LYS A 14 -9.35 -11.82 2.40
N ASN A 15 -9.33 -10.51 2.25
CA ASN A 15 -10.36 -9.74 1.55
C ASN A 15 -10.04 -9.46 0.09
N THR A 16 -8.95 -10.00 -0.44
CA THR A 16 -8.57 -9.86 -1.85
C THR A 16 -8.26 -11.22 -2.49
N PRO A 17 -9.23 -12.16 -2.52
CA PRO A 17 -8.98 -13.54 -2.95
C PRO A 17 -8.63 -13.68 -4.44
N LYS A 18 -8.97 -12.68 -5.26
CA LYS A 18 -8.67 -12.70 -6.70
C LYS A 18 -7.25 -12.24 -7.03
N ILE A 19 -6.51 -11.76 -6.05
CA ILE A 19 -5.13 -11.31 -6.25
C ILE A 19 -4.20 -12.34 -5.63
N ASN A 20 -3.22 -12.78 -6.42
CA ASN A 20 -2.17 -13.67 -5.94
C ASN A 20 -1.09 -12.79 -5.31
N TRP A 21 -0.88 -12.95 -4.01
CA TRP A 21 0.09 -12.16 -3.26
C TRP A 21 1.34 -12.94 -2.94
N THR A 22 2.49 -12.30 -3.12
CA THR A 22 3.78 -12.77 -2.62
C THR A 22 4.28 -11.74 -1.62
N ARG A 23 4.48 -12.15 -0.38
CA ARG A 23 5.08 -11.28 0.62
C ARG A 23 6.58 -11.22 0.38
N ILE A 24 7.10 -10.01 0.20
CA ILE A 24 8.52 -9.81 -0.04
C ILE A 24 9.22 -9.69 1.30
N GLU A 25 10.05 -10.69 1.62
CA GLU A 25 10.88 -10.68 2.82
C GLU A 25 12.32 -10.52 2.40
N ASN A 26 12.81 -9.30 2.42
CA ASN A 26 14.15 -9.00 1.96
C ASN A 26 14.87 -8.13 2.98
N THR A 27 15.83 -8.73 3.67
CA THR A 27 16.62 -8.04 4.69
C THR A 27 17.82 -7.29 4.10
N SER A 28 18.16 -7.53 2.84
CA SER A 28 19.34 -6.94 2.19
C SER A 28 18.99 -5.76 1.28
N SER A 29 17.71 -5.59 0.91
CA SER A 29 17.28 -4.55 -0.01
C SER A 29 16.34 -3.59 0.72
N LEU A 30 16.89 -2.46 1.15
CA LEU A 30 16.13 -1.45 1.87
C LEU A 30 15.13 -0.74 0.96
N GLY A 31 13.93 -0.49 1.48
CA GLY A 31 12.90 0.25 0.77
C GLY A 31 12.06 -0.57 -0.20
N THR A 32 12.33 -1.86 -0.35
CA THR A 32 11.51 -2.76 -1.17
C THR A 32 10.10 -2.85 -0.57
N PRO A 33 9.04 -2.75 -1.39
CA PRO A 33 7.67 -2.88 -0.90
C PRO A 33 7.39 -4.21 -0.24
N ASP A 34 6.36 -4.25 0.62
CA ASP A 34 6.01 -5.45 1.38
C ASP A 34 5.45 -6.56 0.53
N LEU A 35 4.71 -6.22 -0.53
CA LEU A 35 3.91 -7.18 -1.29
C LEU A 35 4.15 -7.05 -2.78
N LEU A 36 4.19 -8.20 -3.46
CA LEU A 36 4.06 -8.29 -4.90
C LEU A 36 2.68 -8.90 -5.19
N GLY A 37 1.85 -8.20 -5.95
CA GLY A 37 0.55 -8.67 -6.36
C GLY A 37 0.51 -9.06 -7.83
N TYR A 38 -0.36 -10.03 -8.14
CA TYR A 38 -0.59 -10.48 -9.51
C TYR A 38 -2.09 -10.74 -9.65
N ASN A 39 -2.75 -9.99 -10.54
CA ASN A 39 -4.20 -10.07 -10.67
C ASN A 39 -4.61 -11.00 -11.83
N ASP A 40 -5.91 -11.17 -12.00
CA ASP A 40 -6.47 -12.05 -13.05
C ASP A 40 -6.16 -11.53 -14.46
N ASN A 41 -5.85 -10.25 -14.61
CA ASN A 41 -5.43 -9.65 -15.88
C ASN A 41 -3.96 -9.90 -16.18
N LYS A 42 -3.29 -10.71 -15.36
CA LYS A 42 -1.87 -11.04 -15.49
C LYS A 42 -0.97 -9.81 -15.40
N HIS A 43 -1.33 -8.90 -14.51
CA HIS A 43 -0.62 -7.66 -14.27
C HIS A 43 0.06 -7.70 -12.91
N PHE A 44 1.37 -7.42 -12.87
CA PHE A 44 2.14 -7.31 -11.63
C PHE A 44 2.13 -5.89 -11.10
N PHE A 45 2.10 -5.77 -9.79
CA PHE A 45 2.22 -4.49 -9.09
C PHE A 45 2.73 -4.74 -7.68
N THR A 46 3.23 -3.68 -7.04
CA THR A 46 3.71 -3.76 -5.66
C THR A 46 2.82 -2.94 -4.73
N VAL A 47 2.76 -3.35 -3.47
CA VAL A 47 2.02 -2.61 -2.44
C VAL A 47 2.88 -2.51 -1.18
N GLU A 48 3.07 -1.27 -0.72
CA GLU A 48 3.66 -0.96 0.56
C GLU A 48 2.54 -0.82 1.58
N LEU A 49 2.65 -1.51 2.71
CA LEU A 49 1.65 -1.45 3.77
C LEU A 49 2.06 -0.44 4.84
N LYS A 50 1.14 0.43 5.22
CA LYS A 50 1.36 1.41 6.30
C LYS A 50 0.15 1.46 7.21
N VAL A 51 0.42 1.48 8.51
CA VAL A 51 -0.61 1.65 9.55
C VAL A 51 -0.29 2.94 10.29
N THR A 52 -1.28 3.82 10.45
CA THR A 52 -1.07 5.12 11.09
C THR A 52 -2.05 5.33 12.24
N LYS A 53 -1.59 6.06 13.27
CA LYS A 53 -2.46 6.51 14.35
C LYS A 53 -3.14 7.83 14.04
N GLY A 54 -2.42 8.72 13.36
CA GLY A 54 -2.93 10.02 12.91
C GLY A 54 -2.79 10.17 11.41
N ASN A 55 -2.72 11.42 10.94
CA ASN A 55 -2.63 11.69 9.50
C ASN A 55 -1.22 11.49 8.94
N LYS A 56 -0.19 11.54 9.78
CA LYS A 56 1.19 11.47 9.33
C LYS A 56 1.58 10.04 9.00
N ILE A 57 2.18 9.85 7.84
CA ILE A 57 2.72 8.56 7.40
C ILE A 57 4.25 8.67 7.38
N ARG A 58 4.92 7.68 7.97
CA ARG A 58 6.37 7.66 8.03
C ARG A 58 6.94 6.74 6.96
N PHE A 59 7.83 7.30 6.13
CA PHE A 59 8.58 6.54 5.13
C PHE A 59 10.06 6.70 5.38
N SER A 60 10.83 5.62 5.20
CA SER A 60 12.27 5.73 5.18
C SER A 60 12.72 6.40 3.86
N PRO A 61 13.92 7.01 3.82
CA PRO A 61 14.44 7.54 2.56
C PRO A 61 14.53 6.49 1.46
N HIS A 62 14.77 5.23 1.82
CA HIS A 62 14.84 4.12 0.86
C HIS A 62 13.47 3.79 0.28
N GLN A 63 12.41 3.86 1.07
CA GLN A 63 11.04 3.65 0.59
C GLN A 63 10.64 4.76 -0.39
N ILE A 64 10.98 6.00 -0.08
CA ILE A 64 10.73 7.12 -0.97
C ILE A 64 11.50 6.93 -2.28
N ALA A 65 12.79 6.58 -2.20
CA ALA A 65 13.62 6.37 -3.38
C ALA A 65 13.07 5.25 -4.28
N PHE A 66 12.60 4.16 -3.68
CA PHE A 66 12.00 3.06 -4.44
C PHE A 66 10.81 3.54 -5.28
N HIS A 67 9.88 4.26 -4.65
CA HIS A 67 8.66 4.68 -5.33
C HIS A 67 8.92 5.79 -6.35
N VAL A 68 9.91 6.63 -6.11
CA VAL A 68 10.35 7.64 -7.10
C VAL A 68 10.91 6.96 -8.35
N LYS A 69 11.68 5.88 -8.17
CA LYS A 69 12.23 5.10 -9.29
C LYS A 69 11.19 4.24 -10.00
N HIS A 70 10.14 3.83 -9.27
CA HIS A 70 9.10 2.94 -9.79
C HIS A 70 7.73 3.59 -9.66
N PRO A 71 7.46 4.67 -10.41
CA PRO A 71 6.21 5.44 -10.23
C PRO A 71 4.97 4.73 -10.76
N LYS A 72 5.14 3.72 -11.61
CA LYS A 72 4.03 2.95 -12.17
C LYS A 72 3.99 1.56 -11.55
N ASN A 73 2.78 1.01 -11.42
CA ASN A 73 2.56 -0.33 -10.89
C ASN A 73 3.08 -0.49 -9.46
N SER A 74 3.16 0.58 -8.71
CA SER A 74 3.50 0.57 -7.30
C SER A 74 2.50 1.41 -6.52
N PHE A 75 2.10 0.90 -5.36
CA PHE A 75 1.02 1.49 -4.55
C PHE A 75 1.39 1.49 -3.08
N ILE A 76 0.77 2.39 -2.34
CA ILE A 76 0.84 2.44 -0.88
C ILE A 76 -0.57 2.26 -0.34
N LEU A 77 -0.77 1.25 0.50
CA LEU A 77 -2.04 0.98 1.17
C LEU A 77 -1.90 1.39 2.63
N THR A 78 -2.75 2.31 3.06
CA THR A 78 -2.71 2.82 4.44
C THR A 78 -3.96 2.41 5.19
N MET A 79 -3.79 2.07 6.47
CA MET A 79 -4.89 1.90 7.41
C MET A 79 -4.77 2.94 8.51
N HIS A 80 -5.77 3.80 8.64
CA HIS A 80 -5.86 4.75 9.74
C HIS A 80 -6.55 4.07 10.91
N LEU A 81 -5.85 3.89 12.02
CA LEU A 81 -6.34 3.05 13.11
C LEU A 81 -7.59 3.61 13.78
N ALA A 82 -7.66 4.92 13.97
CA ALA A 82 -8.78 5.54 14.68
C ALA A 82 -10.10 5.36 13.93
N SER A 83 -10.09 5.41 12.60
CA SER A 83 -11.30 5.32 11.79
C SER A 83 -11.45 3.98 11.07
N SER A 84 -10.43 3.12 11.12
CA SER A 84 -10.36 1.86 10.36
C SER A 84 -10.54 2.07 8.86
N CYS A 85 -10.13 3.23 8.33
CA CYS A 85 -10.22 3.55 6.92
C CYS A 85 -9.01 3.08 6.15
N LEU A 86 -9.26 2.39 5.03
CA LEU A 86 -8.24 2.02 4.06
C LEU A 86 -8.17 3.07 2.95
N ASN A 87 -6.97 3.52 2.65
CA ASN A 87 -6.70 4.42 1.54
C ASN A 87 -5.62 3.81 0.66
N LEU A 88 -5.80 3.93 -0.65
CA LEU A 88 -4.79 3.51 -1.61
C LEU A 88 -4.22 4.72 -2.33
N TYR A 89 -2.90 4.78 -2.44
CA TYR A 89 -2.18 5.83 -3.14
C TYR A 89 -1.29 5.22 -4.21
N GLU A 90 -1.10 5.93 -5.31
CA GLU A 90 -0.13 5.52 -6.31
C GLU A 90 1.29 5.85 -5.85
N GLY A 91 2.25 5.00 -6.20
CA GLY A 91 3.65 5.19 -5.82
C GLY A 91 4.23 6.51 -6.31
N SER A 92 3.76 7.01 -7.46
CA SER A 92 4.18 8.32 -7.99
C SER A 92 3.92 9.49 -7.05
N GLU A 93 3.01 9.32 -6.08
CA GLU A 93 2.64 10.37 -5.14
C GLU A 93 3.38 10.29 -3.81
N ILE A 94 4.42 9.44 -3.72
CA ILE A 94 5.10 9.17 -2.45
C ILE A 94 5.63 10.43 -1.77
N GLU A 95 6.19 11.38 -2.53
CA GLU A 95 6.76 12.59 -1.94
C GLU A 95 5.67 13.49 -1.34
N GLN A 96 4.55 13.64 -2.06
CA GLN A 96 3.41 14.40 -1.54
C GLN A 96 2.78 13.70 -0.34
N LEU A 97 2.70 12.37 -0.40
CA LEU A 97 2.15 11.57 0.69
C LEU A 97 3.02 11.68 1.95
N ALA A 98 4.34 11.68 1.79
CA ALA A 98 5.28 11.87 2.90
C ALA A 98 5.14 13.27 3.52
N ALA A 99 4.89 14.29 2.70
CA ALA A 99 4.75 15.66 3.17
C ALA A 99 3.38 15.97 3.80
N ARG A 100 2.30 15.44 3.20
CA ARG A 100 0.92 15.80 3.56
C ARG A 100 0.18 14.72 4.35
N GLY A 101 0.67 13.49 4.31
CA GLY A 101 0.03 12.35 4.97
C GLY A 101 -1.37 12.09 4.43
N LEU A 102 -2.27 11.62 5.29
CA LEU A 102 -3.64 11.26 4.90
C LEU A 102 -4.49 12.45 4.48
N LYS A 103 -3.99 13.68 4.57
CA LYS A 103 -4.65 14.85 4.00
C LYS A 103 -4.57 14.86 2.47
N LEU A 104 -3.62 14.13 1.90
CA LEU A 104 -3.56 13.96 0.45
C LEU A 104 -4.73 13.09 0.01
N GLU A 105 -5.38 13.48 -1.08
CA GLU A 105 -6.48 12.71 -1.64
C GLU A 105 -5.99 11.38 -2.20
N ALA A 106 -6.58 10.29 -1.72
CA ALA A 106 -6.23 8.95 -2.17
C ALA A 106 -6.87 8.64 -3.53
N CYS A 107 -6.26 7.73 -4.30
CA CYS A 107 -6.87 7.28 -5.55
C CYS A 107 -8.05 6.34 -5.30
N SER A 108 -8.09 5.67 -4.15
CA SER A 108 -9.22 4.83 -3.75
C SER A 108 -9.39 4.88 -2.24
N LEU A 109 -10.64 4.92 -1.78
CA LEU A 109 -11.02 4.97 -0.36
C LEU A 109 -11.87 3.74 -0.01
N GLY A 110 -11.52 3.07 1.06
CA GLY A 110 -12.26 1.91 1.57
C GLY A 110 -11.81 0.60 0.94
N LEU A 111 -12.19 -0.50 1.59
CA LEU A 111 -11.76 -1.84 1.20
C LEU A 111 -12.17 -2.19 -0.24
N ASP A 112 -13.43 -1.99 -0.57
CA ASP A 112 -13.95 -2.40 -1.87
C ASP A 112 -13.32 -1.58 -3.00
N ALA A 113 -13.21 -0.26 -2.84
CA ALA A 113 -12.62 0.60 -3.86
C ALA A 113 -11.14 0.28 -4.07
N CYS A 114 -10.40 0.07 -2.98
CA CYS A 114 -8.98 -0.30 -3.06
C CYS A 114 -8.80 -1.64 -3.76
N ARG A 115 -9.61 -2.64 -3.39
CA ARG A 115 -9.57 -3.96 -4.01
C ARG A 115 -9.90 -3.91 -5.50
N LEU A 116 -10.99 -3.22 -5.86
CA LEU A 116 -11.43 -3.12 -7.24
C LEU A 116 -10.39 -2.41 -8.12
N LYS A 117 -9.74 -1.37 -7.59
CA LYS A 117 -8.69 -0.67 -8.32
C LYS A 117 -7.56 -1.61 -8.71
N LEU A 118 -7.08 -2.44 -7.79
CA LEU A 118 -5.98 -3.36 -8.05
C LEU A 118 -6.41 -4.56 -8.90
N GLU A 119 -7.64 -5.03 -8.75
CA GLU A 119 -8.17 -6.10 -9.59
C GLU A 119 -8.32 -5.66 -11.05
N ALA A 120 -8.54 -4.37 -11.28
CA ALA A 120 -8.80 -3.82 -12.62
C ALA A 120 -7.53 -3.40 -13.38
N LEU A 121 -6.36 -3.49 -12.76
CA LEU A 121 -5.09 -3.13 -13.42
C LEU A 121 -4.80 -4.01 -14.64
#